data_d4faea2cdf0bfc0243ede8dc7555e51c
#
_entry.id   d4faea2cdf0bfc0243ede8dc7555e51c
#
_cell.length_a   1.000
_cell.length_b   1.000
_cell.length_c   1.000
_cell.angle_alpha   90.00
_cell.angle_beta   90.00
_cell.angle_gamma   90.00
#
_symmetry.space_group_name_H-M   'P 1'
#
loop_
_entity.id
_entity.type
_entity.pdbx_description
1 polymer ?
#
loop_
_entity_poly.entity_id
_entity_poly.type
_entity_poly.pdbx_seq_one_letter_code
_entity_poly.pdbx_strand_id
1 'polypeptide(L)'
;MIIAMVCVVGIALIVLLVRSRIAPTYPLTAHDIPEVISQLQQSSKDGHFAVFMFVPPGSTDGEAVNLQYSIEGGIVGLDWVLRGPRNIADRAKVTEFASKLGYRLDEHEMNGVRYLRLTGNGISELGAKIIQDFYRIGPDTKLDLITEGFKWQPY
;
A
#
# COMPACT_ATOMS: atom_id res chain seq x y z
N MET A 1 -12.28 29.03 5.55
CA MET A 1 -12.09 28.25 4.31
C MET A 1 -10.60 28.01 4.05
N ILE A 2 -9.86 27.39 5.02
CA ILE A 2 -8.39 27.18 4.94
C ILE A 2 -7.96 25.79 5.45
N ILE A 3 -8.88 24.84 5.65
CA ILE A 3 -8.57 23.54 6.26
C ILE A 3 -8.37 22.42 5.21
N ALA A 4 -8.66 22.65 3.92
CA ALA A 4 -8.58 21.63 2.88
C ALA A 4 -7.17 21.46 2.25
N MET A 5 -6.16 22.23 2.67
CA MET A 5 -4.89 22.32 1.93
C MET A 5 -3.74 21.44 2.46
N VAL A 6 -3.89 20.78 3.59
CA VAL A 6 -2.78 20.07 4.25
C VAL A 6 -2.70 18.58 3.87
N CYS A 7 -3.79 17.93 3.45
CA CYS A 7 -3.77 16.51 3.08
C CYS A 7 -3.21 16.22 1.67
N VAL A 8 -2.97 17.27 0.90
CA VAL A 8 -2.69 17.18 -0.55
C VAL A 8 -1.23 16.86 -0.88
N VAL A 9 -0.31 17.06 0.07
CA VAL A 9 1.13 16.91 -0.19
C VAL A 9 1.62 15.46 -0.07
N GLY A 10 0.87 14.60 0.62
CA GLY A 10 1.31 13.25 0.97
C GLY A 10 1.53 12.31 -0.22
N ILE A 11 0.56 12.19 -1.12
CA ILE A 11 0.59 11.12 -2.15
C ILE A 11 1.51 11.46 -3.33
N ALA A 12 1.57 12.72 -3.75
CA ALA A 12 2.45 13.12 -4.87
C ALA A 12 3.94 13.09 -4.52
N LEU A 13 4.28 13.30 -3.24
CA LEU A 13 5.67 13.31 -2.76
C LEU A 13 6.26 11.90 -2.61
N ILE A 14 5.43 10.89 -2.37
CA ILE A 14 5.83 9.51 -2.07
C ILE A 14 6.62 8.88 -3.22
N VAL A 15 6.22 9.12 -4.46
CA VAL A 15 6.87 8.48 -5.62
C VAL A 15 8.23 9.11 -5.95
N LEU A 16 8.49 10.34 -5.54
CA LEU A 16 9.77 11.03 -5.75
C LEU A 16 10.78 10.81 -4.61
N LEU A 17 10.33 10.51 -3.39
CA LEU A 17 11.18 10.33 -2.21
C LEU A 17 11.68 8.88 -2.01
N VAL A 18 11.19 7.92 -2.79
CA VAL A 18 11.55 6.49 -2.68
C VAL A 18 13.04 6.21 -2.93
N ARG A 19 13.80 7.16 -3.48
CA ARG A 19 15.23 6.95 -3.74
C ARG A 19 16.19 7.27 -2.59
N SER A 20 15.71 7.76 -1.45
CA SER A 20 16.65 8.27 -0.42
C SER A 20 16.33 7.93 1.04
N ARG A 21 15.48 6.95 1.36
CA ARG A 21 15.24 6.60 2.76
C ARG A 21 15.68 5.17 3.09
N ILE A 22 16.48 5.13 4.12
CA ILE A 22 17.09 4.02 4.85
C ILE A 22 16.12 2.85 4.95
N ALA A 23 16.53 1.71 4.38
CA ALA A 23 15.86 0.43 4.56
C ALA A 23 15.64 0.17 6.06
N PRO A 24 14.48 -0.35 6.47
CA PRO A 24 14.27 -0.73 7.86
C PRO A 24 15.34 -1.74 8.28
N THR A 25 15.82 -1.61 9.52
CA THR A 25 16.88 -2.44 10.08
C THR A 25 16.46 -3.92 10.23
N TYR A 26 15.18 -4.21 10.00
CA TYR A 26 14.59 -5.55 10.02
C TYR A 26 14.12 -5.94 8.62
N PRO A 27 14.36 -7.19 8.19
CA PRO A 27 13.75 -7.71 6.98
C PRO A 27 12.25 -7.86 7.20
N LEU A 28 11.48 -6.87 6.76
CA LEU A 28 10.02 -6.93 6.74
C LEU A 28 9.58 -7.92 5.67
N THR A 29 8.57 -8.73 5.97
CA THR A 29 8.01 -9.73 5.07
C THR A 29 6.49 -9.59 4.95
N ALA A 30 5.86 -10.40 4.10
CA ALA A 30 4.40 -10.39 3.96
C ALA A 30 3.67 -10.74 5.27
N HIS A 31 4.32 -11.48 6.17
CA HIS A 31 3.76 -11.82 7.48
C HIS A 31 3.60 -10.61 8.41
N ASP A 32 4.43 -9.60 8.22
CA ASP A 32 4.44 -8.41 9.09
C ASP A 32 3.38 -7.37 8.67
N ILE A 33 2.78 -7.51 7.47
CA ILE A 33 1.79 -6.55 6.97
C ILE A 33 0.64 -6.32 7.95
N PRO A 34 -0.04 -7.35 8.48
CA PRO A 34 -1.16 -7.13 9.41
C PRO A 34 -0.75 -6.33 10.65
N GLU A 35 0.45 -6.57 11.16
CA GLU A 35 0.99 -5.86 12.32
C GLU A 35 1.25 -4.38 12.01
N VAL A 36 1.89 -4.08 10.87
CA VAL A 36 2.11 -2.70 10.42
C VAL A 36 0.78 -1.97 10.26
N ILE A 37 -0.24 -2.65 9.70
CA ILE A 37 -1.56 -2.05 9.50
C ILE A 37 -2.30 -1.85 10.83
N SER A 38 -2.10 -2.72 11.81
CA SER A 38 -2.62 -2.52 13.17
C SER A 38 -2.04 -1.23 13.79
N GLN A 39 -0.74 -1.00 13.65
CA GLN A 39 -0.09 0.22 14.14
C GLN A 39 -0.53 1.47 13.36
N LEU A 40 -0.70 1.36 12.03
CA LEU A 40 -1.30 2.42 11.21
C LEU A 40 -2.70 2.79 11.75
N GLN A 41 -3.55 1.80 11.99
CA GLN A 41 -4.91 2.00 12.48
C GLN A 41 -4.94 2.67 13.86
N GLN A 42 -4.00 2.33 14.76
CA GLN A 42 -3.86 2.96 16.08
C GLN A 42 -3.48 4.44 15.97
N SER A 43 -2.81 4.86 14.90
CA SER A 43 -2.49 6.27 14.66
C SER A 43 -3.71 7.14 14.41
N SER A 44 -4.83 6.54 13.97
CA SER A 44 -6.20 7.09 13.89
C SER A 44 -6.37 8.41 13.15
N LYS A 45 -5.43 8.82 12.30
CA LYS A 45 -5.49 10.10 11.58
C LYS A 45 -5.57 9.90 10.08
N ASP A 46 -6.52 10.59 9.46
CA ASP A 46 -6.62 10.65 8.01
C ASP A 46 -5.32 11.17 7.37
N GLY A 47 -4.95 10.57 6.26
CA GLY A 47 -3.72 10.87 5.54
C GLY A 47 -2.47 10.13 6.06
N HIS A 48 -2.54 9.41 7.19
CA HIS A 48 -1.48 8.49 7.57
C HIS A 48 -1.48 7.27 6.65
N PHE A 49 -0.29 6.77 6.30
CA PHE A 49 -0.17 5.64 5.38
C PHE A 49 1.05 4.76 5.64
N ALA A 50 1.00 3.56 5.07
CA ALA A 50 2.11 2.62 4.92
C ALA A 50 2.17 2.13 3.48
N VAL A 51 3.36 2.13 2.88
CA VAL A 51 3.59 1.59 1.53
C VAL A 51 4.56 0.43 1.61
N PHE A 52 4.14 -0.73 1.13
CA PHE A 52 4.98 -1.90 0.95
C PHE A 52 5.38 -2.01 -0.50
N MET A 53 6.66 -2.24 -0.76
CA MET A 53 7.18 -2.38 -2.11
C MET A 53 7.95 -3.68 -2.26
N PHE A 54 7.80 -4.31 -3.41
CA PHE A 54 8.52 -5.51 -3.79
C PHE A 54 8.64 -5.62 -5.30
N VAL A 55 9.63 -6.37 -5.76
CA VAL A 55 9.82 -6.68 -7.17
C VAL A 55 9.38 -8.13 -7.41
N PRO A 56 8.36 -8.37 -8.25
CA PRO A 56 7.94 -9.73 -8.56
C PRO A 56 9.06 -10.52 -9.27
N PRO A 57 9.14 -11.84 -9.06
CA PRO A 57 10.12 -12.68 -9.76
C PRO A 57 10.06 -12.51 -11.28
N GLY A 58 11.21 -12.38 -11.92
CA GLY A 58 11.32 -12.18 -13.37
C GLY A 58 11.06 -10.75 -13.84
N SER A 59 10.80 -9.82 -12.93
CA SER A 59 10.65 -8.40 -13.22
C SER A 59 11.97 -7.66 -12.99
N THR A 60 12.07 -6.42 -13.51
CA THR A 60 13.18 -5.50 -13.26
C THR A 60 12.85 -4.57 -12.09
N ASP A 61 13.87 -3.91 -11.51
CA ASP A 61 13.67 -2.97 -10.40
C ASP A 61 12.69 -1.83 -10.74
N GLY A 62 12.56 -1.46 -12.03
CA GLY A 62 11.60 -0.47 -12.51
C GLY A 62 10.15 -0.96 -12.50
N GLU A 63 9.90 -2.23 -12.26
CA GLU A 63 8.59 -2.88 -12.24
C GLU A 63 8.13 -3.23 -10.82
N ALA A 64 8.64 -2.54 -9.82
CA ALA A 64 8.22 -2.71 -8.44
C ALA A 64 6.70 -2.50 -8.29
N VAL A 65 6.08 -3.37 -7.51
CA VAL A 65 4.69 -3.25 -7.08
C VAL A 65 4.64 -2.43 -5.79
N ASN A 66 3.67 -1.54 -5.72
CA ASN A 66 3.39 -0.73 -4.54
C ASN A 66 2.02 -1.08 -3.98
N LEU A 67 1.99 -1.51 -2.73
CA LEU A 67 0.78 -1.70 -1.93
C LEU A 67 0.71 -0.59 -0.89
N GLN A 68 -0.17 0.37 -1.07
CA GLN A 68 -0.35 1.47 -0.13
C GLN A 68 -1.57 1.24 0.72
N TYR A 69 -1.40 1.31 2.04
CA TYR A 69 -2.52 1.40 2.97
C TYR A 69 -2.61 2.81 3.49
N SER A 70 -3.82 3.35 3.55
CA SER A 70 -4.06 4.69 4.10
C SER A 70 -5.32 4.75 4.94
N ILE A 71 -5.42 5.81 5.75
CA ILE A 71 -6.63 6.13 6.51
C ILE A 71 -7.36 7.26 5.80
N GLU A 72 -8.63 7.01 5.44
CA GLU A 72 -9.53 8.02 4.90
C GLU A 72 -10.89 7.90 5.60
N GLY A 73 -11.38 9.00 6.17
CA GLY A 73 -12.63 9.01 6.95
C GLY A 73 -12.58 8.07 8.15
N GLY A 74 -11.41 7.88 8.75
CA GLY A 74 -11.18 6.96 9.86
C GLY A 74 -11.14 5.48 9.47
N ILE A 75 -11.22 5.15 8.17
CA ILE A 75 -11.24 3.77 7.67
C ILE A 75 -9.91 3.46 6.97
N VAL A 76 -9.27 2.36 7.36
CA VAL A 76 -8.11 1.82 6.65
C VAL A 76 -8.57 1.14 5.36
N GLY A 77 -7.95 1.49 4.26
CA GLY A 77 -8.11 0.84 2.97
C GLY A 77 -6.76 0.53 2.34
N LEU A 78 -6.75 -0.38 1.37
CA LEU A 78 -5.61 -0.61 0.50
C LEU A 78 -5.83 0.17 -0.80
N ASP A 79 -4.92 1.05 -1.12
CA ASP A 79 -4.93 1.89 -2.31
C ASP A 79 -3.99 1.31 -3.36
N TRP A 80 -4.56 0.71 -4.40
CA TRP A 80 -3.81 0.27 -5.57
C TRP A 80 -3.56 1.46 -6.47
N VAL A 81 -2.42 2.12 -6.25
CA VAL A 81 -2.07 3.36 -6.95
C VAL A 81 -1.71 3.07 -8.39
N LEU A 82 -2.42 3.68 -9.33
CA LEU A 82 -2.23 3.51 -10.78
C LEU A 82 -1.07 4.38 -11.27
N ARG A 83 0.09 4.15 -10.68
CA ARG A 83 1.35 4.81 -11.02
C ARG A 83 2.47 3.76 -11.01
N GLY A 84 3.31 3.81 -12.03
CA GLY A 84 4.26 2.74 -12.27
C GLY A 84 3.71 1.65 -13.20
N PRO A 85 4.57 1.07 -14.05
CA PRO A 85 4.14 0.20 -15.14
C PRO A 85 3.42 -1.04 -14.62
N ARG A 86 3.88 -1.62 -13.52
CA ARG A 86 3.33 -2.88 -13.00
C ARG A 86 1.94 -2.70 -12.39
N ASN A 87 1.76 -1.69 -11.54
CA ASN A 87 0.44 -1.42 -10.96
C ASN A 87 -0.61 -1.10 -12.03
N ILE A 88 -0.22 -0.39 -13.09
CA ILE A 88 -1.11 -0.10 -14.21
C ILE A 88 -1.45 -1.38 -14.99
N ALA A 89 -0.46 -2.18 -15.32
CA ALA A 89 -0.64 -3.41 -16.10
C ALA A 89 -1.50 -4.46 -15.37
N ASP A 90 -1.34 -4.58 -14.07
CA ASP A 90 -2.04 -5.60 -13.27
C ASP A 90 -3.39 -5.12 -12.71
N ARG A 91 -3.83 -3.86 -12.99
CA ARG A 91 -5.08 -3.28 -12.50
C ARG A 91 -6.27 -4.23 -12.61
N ALA A 92 -6.57 -4.70 -13.81
CA ALA A 92 -7.75 -5.53 -14.05
C ALA A 92 -7.69 -6.86 -13.28
N LYS A 93 -6.52 -7.49 -13.24
CA LYS A 93 -6.32 -8.76 -12.56
C LYS A 93 -6.42 -8.62 -11.03
N VAL A 94 -5.85 -7.56 -10.46
CA VAL A 94 -5.96 -7.28 -9.02
C VAL A 94 -7.40 -6.93 -8.65
N THR A 95 -8.11 -6.19 -9.50
CA THR A 95 -9.54 -5.91 -9.32
C THR A 95 -10.36 -7.20 -9.25
N GLU A 96 -10.16 -8.10 -10.20
CA GLU A 96 -10.83 -9.41 -10.23
C GLU A 96 -10.47 -10.26 -9.01
N PHE A 97 -9.19 -10.33 -8.65
CA PHE A 97 -8.71 -11.07 -7.49
C PHE A 97 -9.34 -10.58 -6.18
N ALA A 98 -9.32 -9.27 -5.93
CA ALA A 98 -9.89 -8.68 -4.72
C ALA A 98 -11.42 -8.83 -4.67
N SER A 99 -12.10 -8.67 -5.80
CA SER A 99 -13.56 -8.85 -5.89
C SER A 99 -13.97 -10.29 -5.57
N LYS A 100 -13.22 -11.30 -6.03
CA LYS A 100 -13.46 -12.71 -5.68
C LYS A 100 -13.29 -12.99 -4.19
N LEU A 101 -12.46 -12.21 -3.50
CA LEU A 101 -12.27 -12.28 -2.05
C LEU A 101 -13.31 -11.46 -1.26
N GLY A 102 -14.25 -10.79 -1.95
CA GLY A 102 -15.34 -10.03 -1.34
C GLY A 102 -14.97 -8.61 -0.91
N TYR A 103 -13.83 -8.07 -1.35
CA TYR A 103 -13.48 -6.68 -1.07
C TYR A 103 -14.25 -5.72 -1.98
N ARG A 104 -14.66 -4.60 -1.40
CA ARG A 104 -15.28 -3.50 -2.13
C ARG A 104 -14.19 -2.68 -2.81
N LEU A 105 -14.48 -2.25 -4.04
CA LEU A 105 -13.61 -1.42 -4.86
C LEU A 105 -14.29 -0.11 -5.20
N ASP A 106 -13.59 1.00 -4.98
CA ASP A 106 -14.01 2.32 -5.44
C ASP A 106 -12.82 2.98 -6.16
N GLU A 107 -13.09 3.63 -7.32
CA GLU A 107 -12.06 4.37 -8.05
C GLU A 107 -12.00 5.81 -7.56
N HIS A 108 -10.81 6.27 -7.24
CA HIS A 108 -10.53 7.61 -6.73
C HIS A 108 -9.45 8.29 -7.56
N GLU A 109 -9.43 9.61 -7.49
CA GLU A 109 -8.34 10.43 -8.02
C GLU A 109 -7.98 11.51 -7.00
N MET A 110 -6.69 11.67 -6.74
CA MET A 110 -6.17 12.73 -5.90
C MET A 110 -4.91 13.33 -6.53
N ASN A 111 -4.93 14.63 -6.75
CA ASN A 111 -3.81 15.37 -7.36
C ASN A 111 -3.36 14.82 -8.73
N GLY A 112 -4.31 14.38 -9.56
CA GLY A 112 -4.03 13.78 -10.86
C GLY A 112 -3.49 12.34 -10.78
N VAL A 113 -3.45 11.74 -9.60
CA VAL A 113 -3.09 10.34 -9.43
C VAL A 113 -4.33 9.52 -9.16
N ARG A 114 -4.61 8.55 -10.04
CA ARG A 114 -5.72 7.61 -9.90
C ARG A 114 -5.31 6.41 -9.07
N TYR A 115 -6.24 5.92 -8.26
CA TYR A 115 -6.05 4.70 -7.48
C TYR A 115 -7.38 3.96 -7.29
N LEU A 116 -7.28 2.65 -7.05
CA LEU A 116 -8.41 1.82 -6.65
C LEU A 116 -8.33 1.63 -5.15
N ARG A 117 -9.33 2.13 -4.43
CA ARG A 117 -9.43 1.93 -3.00
C ARG A 117 -10.20 0.65 -2.70
N LEU A 118 -9.54 -0.27 -2.04
CA LEU A 118 -10.10 -1.53 -1.59
C LEU A 118 -10.41 -1.45 -0.09
N THR A 119 -11.63 -1.80 0.28
CA THR A 119 -12.09 -1.82 1.67
C THR A 119 -12.85 -3.10 1.96
N GLY A 120 -12.90 -3.50 3.22
CA GLY A 120 -13.65 -4.69 3.64
C GLY A 120 -13.05 -5.32 4.89
N ASN A 121 -13.71 -6.35 5.36
CA ASN A 121 -13.22 -7.14 6.50
C ASN A 121 -11.92 -7.85 6.15
N GLY A 122 -10.96 -7.84 7.07
CA GLY A 122 -9.65 -8.45 6.84
C GLY A 122 -8.79 -7.69 5.82
N ILE A 123 -8.98 -6.37 5.71
CA ILE A 123 -8.19 -5.55 4.77
C ILE A 123 -6.69 -5.63 5.05
N SER A 124 -6.29 -5.81 6.30
CA SER A 124 -4.90 -5.97 6.71
C SER A 124 -4.21 -7.19 6.09
N GLU A 125 -4.96 -8.27 5.84
CA GLU A 125 -4.45 -9.50 5.24
C GLU A 125 -4.41 -9.46 3.71
N LEU A 126 -5.12 -8.52 3.08
CA LEU A 126 -5.21 -8.46 1.62
C LEU A 126 -3.84 -8.27 0.96
N GLY A 127 -2.98 -7.44 1.53
CA GLY A 127 -1.63 -7.22 0.99
C GLY A 127 -0.80 -8.50 0.98
N ALA A 128 -0.82 -9.27 2.06
CA ALA A 128 -0.15 -10.57 2.12
C ALA A 128 -0.71 -11.55 1.08
N LYS A 129 -2.04 -11.60 0.89
CA LYS A 129 -2.68 -12.44 -0.14
C LYS A 129 -2.31 -11.99 -1.55
N ILE A 130 -2.22 -10.68 -1.82
CA ILE A 130 -1.74 -10.19 -3.12
C ILE A 130 -0.31 -10.68 -3.37
N ILE A 131 0.58 -10.59 -2.40
CA ILE A 131 1.97 -11.05 -2.54
C ILE A 131 2.02 -12.56 -2.75
N GLN A 132 1.39 -13.33 -1.88
CA GLN A 132 1.53 -14.79 -1.84
C GLN A 132 0.68 -15.50 -2.88
N ASP A 133 -0.59 -15.12 -3.02
CA ASP A 133 -1.57 -15.86 -3.85
C ASP A 133 -1.64 -15.32 -5.28
N PHE A 134 -1.56 -13.99 -5.44
CA PHE A 134 -1.65 -13.37 -6.76
C PHE A 134 -0.29 -13.37 -7.46
N TYR A 135 0.77 -12.87 -6.79
CA TYR A 135 2.13 -12.84 -7.38
C TYR A 135 2.93 -14.13 -7.18
N ARG A 136 2.43 -15.07 -6.38
CA ARG A 136 3.10 -16.36 -6.08
C ARG A 136 4.48 -16.17 -5.45
N ILE A 137 4.63 -15.14 -4.63
CA ILE A 137 5.88 -14.80 -3.96
C ILE A 137 5.89 -15.48 -2.57
N GLY A 138 7.04 -16.06 -2.22
CA GLY A 138 7.20 -16.72 -0.92
C GLY A 138 6.97 -15.75 0.25
N PRO A 139 6.42 -16.24 1.37
CA PRO A 139 6.06 -15.41 2.51
C PRO A 139 7.25 -14.69 3.17
N ASP A 140 8.45 -15.25 3.02
CA ASP A 140 9.70 -14.70 3.60
C ASP A 140 10.41 -13.70 2.68
N THR A 141 9.78 -13.33 1.54
CA THR A 141 10.34 -12.33 0.64
C THR A 141 10.38 -10.98 1.35
N LYS A 142 11.55 -10.33 1.27
CA LYS A 142 11.76 -9.01 1.85
C LYS A 142 10.94 -7.95 1.13
N LEU A 143 10.33 -7.08 1.92
CA LEU A 143 9.58 -5.92 1.47
C LEU A 143 10.28 -4.65 1.95
N ASP A 144 10.24 -3.63 1.12
CA ASP A 144 10.56 -2.27 1.55
C ASP A 144 9.30 -1.61 2.15
N LEU A 145 9.48 -0.88 3.25
CA LEU A 145 8.38 -0.18 3.93
C LEU A 145 8.67 1.32 4.04
N ILE A 146 7.66 2.10 3.64
CA ILE A 146 7.62 3.55 3.90
C ILE A 146 6.38 3.83 4.74
N THR A 147 6.53 4.60 5.82
CA THR A 147 5.41 5.03 6.65
C THR A 147 5.37 6.55 6.78
N GLU A 148 4.17 7.09 6.89
CA GLU A 148 3.92 8.49 7.19
C GLU A 148 2.89 8.61 8.30
N GLY A 149 3.16 9.47 9.28
CA GLY A 149 2.30 9.73 10.42
C GLY A 149 2.45 8.77 11.58
N PHE A 150 3.16 7.67 11.43
CA PHE A 150 3.53 6.75 12.50
C PHE A 150 4.90 6.12 12.22
N LYS A 151 5.49 5.55 13.23
CA LYS A 151 6.77 4.82 13.11
C LYS A 151 6.51 3.36 13.47
N TRP A 152 6.67 2.47 12.49
CA TRP A 152 6.56 1.05 12.74
C TRP A 152 7.69 0.56 13.66
N GLN A 153 7.33 -0.26 14.63
CA GLN A 153 8.24 -0.92 15.55
C GLN A 153 7.84 -2.40 15.64
N PRO A 154 8.75 -3.33 15.30
CA PRO A 154 8.50 -4.75 15.54
C PRO A 154 8.41 -5.00 17.05
N TYR A 155 7.54 -5.91 17.47
CA TYR A 155 7.43 -6.36 18.85
C TYR A 155 8.56 -7.30 19.23
#